data_b32fadee69327fb04b14e8644afae457
#
_entry.id   b32fadee69327fb04b14e8644afae457
#
_cell.length_a   1.000
_cell.length_b   1.000
_cell.length_c   1.000
_cell.angle_alpha   90.00
_cell.angle_beta   90.00
_cell.angle_gamma   90.00
#
_symmetry.space_group_name_H-M   'P 1'
#
loop_
_entity.id
_entity.type
_entity.pdbx_description
1 polymer ?
#
loop_
_entity_poly.entity_id
_entity_poly.type
_entity_poly.pdbx_seq_one_letter_code
_entity_poly.pdbx_strand_id
1 'polypeptide(L)'
;MNITISLVAYAQKFTETESFESLLRMSDIIKNKLNIIVFDNGSTDYSDVALPSGFHSLTYIYNKDIVERGTRIAYETSLTHSNDEWLMLLDDDTSLTEDYLSLLLAELGSKIRDTEIVAYCAKIYDGVTQISPTASETLDMLLFPKEAGVYKQDISGISSTLTLRKAFIEDIGGFSKEFPLDYLDHWLFSQIIFNQKKVEVLNCQLNHQLSVQDLSSLSEERFYSIFSSEYRFYKAYKPELFCQLNKKYVKMVLKGFLKRDSGIRWKSLIKVMLKVKTNKPEGKRGLE
;
A
#
# COMPACT_ATOMS: atom_id res chain seq x y z
N MET A 1 -14.30 17.56 -9.46
CA MET A 1 -13.69 17.12 -8.20
C MET A 1 -12.24 16.80 -8.46
N ASN A 2 -11.34 17.22 -7.58
CA ASN A 2 -9.92 16.89 -7.68
C ASN A 2 -9.57 15.79 -6.68
N ILE A 3 -8.48 15.09 -6.93
CA ILE A 3 -7.89 14.12 -6.02
C ILE A 3 -6.39 14.40 -5.85
N THR A 4 -5.86 14.08 -4.68
CA THR A 4 -4.41 14.09 -4.45
C THR A 4 -3.86 12.69 -4.70
N ILE A 5 -2.76 12.59 -5.47
CA ILE A 5 -1.98 11.36 -5.65
C ILE A 5 -0.67 11.52 -4.88
N SER A 6 -0.43 10.62 -3.92
CA SER A 6 0.83 10.48 -3.21
C SER A 6 1.70 9.48 -3.94
N LEU A 7 2.61 9.94 -4.78
CA LEU A 7 3.57 9.11 -5.50
C LEU A 7 4.85 8.97 -4.68
N VAL A 8 5.20 7.73 -4.33
CA VAL A 8 6.43 7.42 -3.61
C VAL A 8 7.51 7.01 -4.60
N ALA A 9 8.56 7.82 -4.73
CA ALA A 9 9.72 7.51 -5.56
C ALA A 9 10.90 7.03 -4.69
N TYR A 10 11.74 6.12 -5.22
CA TYR A 10 12.86 5.57 -4.45
C TYR A 10 14.14 5.36 -5.25
N ALA A 11 14.13 4.52 -6.28
CA ALA A 11 15.36 4.00 -6.88
C ALA A 11 15.86 4.82 -8.08
N GLN A 12 14.97 5.57 -8.72
CA GLN A 12 15.23 6.31 -9.97
C GLN A 12 14.59 7.69 -9.90
N LYS A 13 14.92 8.53 -10.86
CA LYS A 13 14.32 9.85 -10.99
C LYS A 13 12.81 9.70 -11.17
N PHE A 14 12.03 10.44 -10.38
CA PHE A 14 10.58 10.30 -10.37
C PHE A 14 9.91 10.45 -11.75
N THR A 15 10.48 11.29 -12.62
CA THR A 15 9.97 11.51 -13.99
C THR A 15 10.17 10.32 -14.93
N GLU A 16 11.00 9.35 -14.55
CA GLU A 16 11.35 8.15 -15.31
C GLU A 16 10.70 6.89 -14.72
N THR A 17 9.86 7.04 -13.70
CA THR A 17 9.11 5.94 -13.10
C THR A 17 7.90 5.58 -13.95
N GLU A 18 7.53 4.30 -13.99
CA GLU A 18 6.36 3.82 -14.76
C GLU A 18 5.08 4.55 -14.37
N SER A 19 4.90 4.77 -13.06
CA SER A 19 3.72 5.47 -12.54
C SER A 19 3.67 6.92 -13.02
N PHE A 20 4.77 7.67 -12.93
CA PHE A 20 4.79 9.06 -13.35
C PHE A 20 4.66 9.21 -14.88
N GLU A 21 5.34 8.35 -15.65
CA GLU A 21 5.19 8.33 -17.11
C GLU A 21 3.74 8.00 -17.52
N SER A 22 3.08 7.09 -16.81
CA SER A 22 1.67 6.80 -17.07
C SER A 22 0.78 8.02 -16.84
N LEU A 23 1.03 8.80 -15.77
CA LEU A 23 0.32 10.05 -15.50
C LEU A 23 0.58 11.12 -16.57
N LEU A 24 1.79 11.22 -17.11
CA LEU A 24 2.08 12.15 -18.20
C LEU A 24 1.31 11.84 -19.50
N ARG A 25 1.01 10.56 -19.75
CA ARG A 25 0.25 10.10 -20.93
C ARG A 25 -1.27 10.38 -20.83
N MET A 26 -1.79 10.77 -19.67
CA MET A 26 -3.21 11.10 -19.50
C MET A 26 -3.63 12.32 -20.32
N SER A 27 -4.90 12.38 -20.70
CA SER A 27 -5.49 13.59 -21.30
C SER A 27 -5.46 14.78 -20.34
N ASP A 28 -5.48 15.99 -20.90
CA ASP A 28 -5.52 17.21 -20.09
C ASP A 28 -6.76 17.30 -19.21
N ILE A 29 -7.87 16.67 -19.64
CA ILE A 29 -9.12 16.62 -18.86
C ILE A 29 -8.90 15.88 -17.54
N ILE A 30 -8.13 14.79 -17.56
CA ILE A 30 -7.78 14.02 -16.36
C ILE A 30 -6.71 14.75 -15.57
N LYS A 31 -5.60 15.15 -16.21
CA LYS A 31 -4.46 15.81 -15.53
C LYS A 31 -4.91 17.05 -14.75
N ASN A 32 -5.83 17.85 -15.29
CA ASN A 32 -6.37 19.03 -14.61
C ASN A 32 -7.21 18.73 -13.34
N LYS A 33 -7.44 17.45 -13.02
CA LYS A 33 -8.10 17.03 -11.78
C LYS A 33 -7.15 16.41 -10.78
N LEU A 34 -5.86 16.27 -11.12
CA LEU A 34 -4.84 15.60 -10.32
C LEU A 34 -3.95 16.61 -9.61
N ASN A 35 -3.91 16.54 -8.29
CA ASN A 35 -2.90 17.14 -7.44
C ASN A 35 -1.86 16.06 -7.12
N ILE A 36 -0.64 16.19 -7.64
CA ILE A 36 0.39 15.18 -7.45
C ILE A 36 1.39 15.66 -6.41
N ILE A 37 1.65 14.84 -5.42
CA ILE A 37 2.72 15.01 -4.45
C ILE A 37 3.68 13.85 -4.66
N VAL A 38 4.86 14.15 -5.20
CA VAL A 38 5.97 13.20 -5.31
C VAL A 38 6.77 13.29 -4.02
N PHE A 39 6.83 12.19 -3.28
CA PHE A 39 7.70 12.06 -2.12
C PHE A 39 8.85 11.13 -2.47
N ASP A 40 10.06 11.70 -2.54
CA ASP A 40 11.24 10.98 -2.99
C ASP A 40 12.09 10.51 -1.79
N ASN A 41 12.13 9.20 -1.60
CA ASN A 41 12.96 8.50 -0.62
C ASN A 41 14.35 8.11 -1.19
N GLY A 42 14.65 8.50 -2.41
CA GLY A 42 15.90 8.16 -3.10
C GLY A 42 17.15 8.75 -2.45
N SER A 43 18.29 8.41 -3.01
CA SER A 43 19.60 8.93 -2.56
C SER A 43 19.96 10.26 -3.23
N THR A 44 19.27 10.63 -4.31
CA THR A 44 19.56 11.82 -5.11
C THR A 44 18.41 12.82 -4.99
N ASP A 45 18.73 14.06 -4.68
CA ASP A 45 17.78 15.16 -4.65
C ASP A 45 17.55 15.71 -6.07
N TYR A 46 16.31 15.70 -6.53
CA TYR A 46 15.91 16.22 -7.84
C TYR A 46 15.14 17.55 -7.73
N SER A 47 15.28 18.30 -6.63
CA SER A 47 14.58 19.58 -6.40
C SER A 47 14.88 20.63 -7.47
N ASP A 48 16.03 20.56 -8.13
CA ASP A 48 16.44 21.51 -9.21
C ASP A 48 15.86 21.11 -10.59
N VAL A 49 15.17 19.98 -10.69
CA VAL A 49 14.58 19.53 -11.96
C VAL A 49 13.30 20.31 -12.23
N ALA A 50 13.17 20.84 -13.44
CA ALA A 50 11.93 21.49 -13.86
C ALA A 50 10.76 20.52 -13.78
N LEU A 51 9.72 20.89 -13.04
CA LEU A 51 8.54 20.07 -12.89
C LEU A 51 7.70 20.10 -14.17
N PRO A 52 7.25 18.96 -14.69
CA PRO A 52 6.33 18.89 -15.81
C PRO A 52 5.03 19.65 -15.53
N SER A 53 4.50 20.34 -16.54
CA SER A 53 3.23 21.08 -16.46
C SER A 53 2.05 20.21 -16.93
N GLY A 54 0.85 20.74 -16.76
CA GLY A 54 -0.39 20.12 -17.25
C GLY A 54 -1.23 19.44 -16.17
N PHE A 55 -0.70 19.20 -15.00
CA PHE A 55 -1.48 18.77 -13.82
C PHE A 55 -2.16 19.97 -13.14
N HIS A 56 -3.19 19.70 -12.34
CA HIS A 56 -3.78 20.75 -11.51
C HIS A 56 -2.73 21.35 -10.57
N SER A 57 -1.97 20.48 -9.90
CA SER A 57 -0.74 20.86 -9.20
C SER A 57 0.26 19.69 -9.19
N LEU A 58 1.53 20.02 -9.09
CA LEU A 58 2.62 19.05 -8.91
C LEU A 58 3.61 19.61 -7.89
N THR A 59 3.82 18.87 -6.82
CA THR A 59 4.77 19.19 -5.74
C THR A 59 5.79 18.07 -5.62
N TYR A 60 7.07 18.43 -5.56
CA TYR A 60 8.15 17.47 -5.29
C TYR A 60 8.70 17.73 -3.88
N ILE A 61 8.83 16.66 -3.10
CA ILE A 61 9.37 16.67 -1.73
C ILE A 61 10.48 15.63 -1.64
N TYR A 62 11.70 16.08 -1.44
CA TYR A 62 12.83 15.20 -1.18
C TYR A 62 12.94 14.88 0.31
N ASN A 63 12.98 13.59 0.64
CA ASN A 63 13.16 13.13 2.01
C ASN A 63 14.65 13.20 2.42
N LYS A 64 14.99 14.23 3.17
CA LYS A 64 16.36 14.42 3.72
C LYS A 64 16.65 13.51 4.92
N ASP A 65 15.62 12.92 5.54
CA ASP A 65 15.80 12.03 6.66
C ASP A 65 16.12 10.60 6.17
N ILE A 66 17.36 10.19 6.41
CA ILE A 66 17.84 8.85 6.04
C ILE A 66 17.36 7.77 7.02
N VAL A 67 16.84 8.14 8.17
CA VAL A 67 16.38 7.21 9.23
C VAL A 67 14.89 6.88 9.03
N GLU A 68 14.05 7.88 8.78
CA GLU A 68 12.63 7.71 8.48
C GLU A 68 12.38 7.63 6.97
N ARG A 69 12.65 6.46 6.39
CA ARG A 69 12.32 6.14 5.00
C ARG A 69 11.23 5.08 4.94
N GLY A 70 10.41 5.14 3.90
CA GLY A 70 9.34 4.19 3.66
C GLY A 70 8.07 4.84 3.15
N THR A 71 7.07 4.01 2.86
CA THR A 71 5.79 4.48 2.31
C THR A 71 4.97 5.25 3.34
N ARG A 72 5.05 4.87 4.63
CA ARG A 72 4.31 5.55 5.69
C ARG A 72 4.58 7.05 5.75
N ILE A 73 5.86 7.45 5.81
CA ILE A 73 6.21 8.87 5.94
C ILE A 73 5.83 9.66 4.68
N ALA A 74 5.92 9.03 3.51
CA ALA A 74 5.47 9.63 2.25
C ALA A 74 3.96 9.92 2.28
N TYR A 75 3.16 8.92 2.67
CA TYR A 75 1.71 9.04 2.74
C TYR A 75 1.25 10.01 3.83
N GLU A 76 1.90 10.00 5.00
CA GLU A 76 1.63 10.96 6.09
C GLU A 76 1.94 12.40 5.66
N THR A 77 3.06 12.61 4.97
CA THR A 77 3.42 13.94 4.43
C THR A 77 2.40 14.38 3.39
N SER A 78 2.03 13.50 2.48
CA SER A 78 1.01 13.81 1.46
C SER A 78 -0.36 14.08 2.07
N LEU A 79 -0.76 13.35 3.11
CA LEU A 79 -2.00 13.60 3.86
C LEU A 79 -2.02 15.02 4.42
N THR A 80 -0.89 15.46 5.00
CA THR A 80 -0.76 16.79 5.59
C THR A 80 -0.80 17.91 4.55
N HIS A 81 -0.24 17.69 3.36
CA HIS A 81 -0.20 18.66 2.27
C HIS A 81 -1.44 18.65 1.37
N SER A 82 -2.24 17.59 1.42
CA SER A 82 -3.45 17.47 0.62
C SER A 82 -4.59 18.33 1.16
N ASN A 83 -5.28 19.05 0.26
CA ASN A 83 -6.53 19.75 0.54
C ASN A 83 -7.75 19.03 -0.08
N ASP A 84 -7.56 17.92 -0.78
CA ASP A 84 -8.62 17.16 -1.41
C ASP A 84 -9.31 16.21 -0.42
N GLU A 85 -10.54 15.83 -0.72
CA GLU A 85 -11.30 14.84 0.06
C GLU A 85 -10.69 13.44 -0.04
N TRP A 86 -9.98 13.15 -1.15
CA TRP A 86 -9.46 11.83 -1.47
C TRP A 86 -7.97 11.86 -1.74
N LEU A 87 -7.27 10.89 -1.15
CA LEU A 87 -5.84 10.66 -1.31
C LEU A 87 -5.62 9.27 -1.93
N MET A 88 -5.05 9.23 -3.13
CA MET A 88 -4.59 7.98 -3.77
C MET A 88 -3.15 7.72 -3.35
N LEU A 89 -2.88 6.51 -2.90
CA LEU A 89 -1.54 6.01 -2.64
C LEU A 89 -1.01 5.37 -3.92
N LEU A 90 0.23 5.67 -4.30
CA LEU A 90 0.82 5.20 -5.55
C LEU A 90 2.32 4.94 -5.37
N ASP A 91 2.75 3.72 -5.68
CA ASP A 91 4.15 3.35 -5.77
C ASP A 91 4.70 3.70 -7.17
N ASP A 92 6.01 3.67 -7.38
CA ASP A 92 6.64 4.17 -8.61
C ASP A 92 6.63 3.17 -9.79
N ASP A 93 6.10 1.96 -9.60
CA ASP A 93 6.11 0.83 -10.52
C ASP A 93 4.72 0.38 -11.03
N THR A 94 3.69 1.21 -10.85
CA THR A 94 2.31 0.91 -11.29
C THR A 94 1.91 1.74 -12.50
N SER A 95 1.54 1.07 -13.59
CA SER A 95 1.03 1.74 -14.80
C SER A 95 -0.45 2.07 -14.66
N LEU A 96 -0.77 3.35 -14.53
CA LEU A 96 -2.15 3.84 -14.50
C LEU A 96 -2.72 3.97 -15.92
N THR A 97 -4.03 3.78 -16.06
CA THR A 97 -4.74 3.99 -17.33
C THR A 97 -5.75 5.13 -17.22
N GLU A 98 -6.05 5.75 -18.36
CA GLU A 98 -7.07 6.82 -18.42
C GLU A 98 -8.46 6.30 -18.05
N ASP A 99 -8.77 5.07 -18.46
CA ASP A 99 -10.05 4.41 -18.11
C ASP A 99 -10.22 4.24 -16.60
N TYR A 100 -9.13 3.82 -15.91
CA TYR A 100 -9.16 3.69 -14.46
C TYR A 100 -9.40 5.04 -13.77
N LEU A 101 -8.62 6.08 -14.14
CA LEU A 101 -8.77 7.40 -13.53
C LEU A 101 -10.13 8.04 -13.86
N SER A 102 -10.64 7.84 -15.08
CA SER A 102 -11.96 8.31 -15.48
C SER A 102 -13.06 7.65 -14.64
N LEU A 103 -12.99 6.32 -14.48
CA LEU A 103 -13.95 5.56 -13.67
C LEU A 103 -13.87 6.01 -12.20
N LEU A 104 -12.69 6.06 -11.63
CA LEU A 104 -12.50 6.52 -10.24
C LEU A 104 -13.06 7.93 -10.03
N LEU A 105 -12.70 8.88 -10.88
CA LEU A 105 -13.18 10.26 -10.77
C LEU A 105 -14.70 10.38 -10.94
N ALA A 106 -15.33 9.50 -11.74
CA ALA A 106 -16.79 9.43 -11.88
C ALA A 106 -17.44 8.95 -10.58
N GLU A 107 -16.92 7.87 -9.97
CA GLU A 107 -17.41 7.34 -8.69
C GLU A 107 -17.25 8.38 -7.57
N LEU A 108 -16.07 9.00 -7.47
CA LEU A 108 -15.81 10.04 -6.47
C LEU A 108 -16.68 11.27 -6.65
N GLY A 109 -17.07 11.61 -7.88
CA GLY A 109 -17.94 12.75 -8.22
C GLY A 109 -19.43 12.45 -8.09
N SER A 110 -19.85 11.21 -7.87
CA SER A 110 -21.26 10.82 -7.78
C SER A 110 -21.95 11.47 -6.59
N LYS A 111 -23.14 12.05 -6.83
CA LYS A 111 -23.99 12.63 -5.77
C LYS A 111 -24.69 11.57 -4.92
N ILE A 112 -24.83 10.34 -5.45
CA ILE A 112 -25.50 9.19 -4.79
C ILE A 112 -24.44 8.26 -4.22
N ARG A 113 -23.42 8.80 -3.61
CA ARG A 113 -22.31 8.05 -3.07
C ARG A 113 -22.65 7.46 -1.68
N ASP A 114 -22.37 6.17 -1.48
CA ASP A 114 -22.43 5.55 -0.16
C ASP A 114 -21.35 6.17 0.75
N THR A 115 -21.75 6.86 1.79
CA THR A 115 -20.83 7.54 2.71
C THR A 115 -20.02 6.57 3.56
N GLU A 116 -20.40 5.29 3.62
CA GLU A 116 -19.65 4.25 4.31
C GLU A 116 -18.45 3.73 3.49
N ILE A 117 -18.43 3.99 2.16
CA ILE A 117 -17.28 3.70 1.33
C ILE A 117 -16.20 4.74 1.61
N VAL A 118 -15.08 4.28 2.19
CA VAL A 118 -13.93 5.12 2.54
C VAL A 118 -12.69 4.80 1.72
N ALA A 119 -12.77 3.76 0.88
CA ALA A 119 -11.67 3.36 0.01
C ALA A 119 -12.16 2.83 -1.32
N TYR A 120 -11.39 3.12 -2.37
CA TYR A 120 -11.53 2.55 -3.72
C TYR A 120 -10.20 1.92 -4.13
N CYS A 121 -10.23 0.80 -4.83
CA CYS A 121 -9.04 0.18 -5.44
C CYS A 121 -9.37 -0.47 -6.77
N ALA A 122 -8.35 -0.63 -7.62
CA ALA A 122 -8.43 -1.39 -8.87
C ALA A 122 -8.11 -2.87 -8.62
N LYS A 123 -8.41 -3.72 -9.61
CA LYS A 123 -7.85 -5.07 -9.69
C LYS A 123 -6.44 -4.97 -10.26
N ILE A 124 -5.45 -5.42 -9.51
CA ILE A 124 -4.02 -5.33 -9.86
C ILE A 124 -3.52 -6.71 -10.25
N TYR A 125 -2.82 -6.78 -11.38
CA TYR A 125 -2.29 -8.00 -11.95
C TYR A 125 -0.77 -7.95 -12.07
N ASP A 126 -0.11 -9.08 -11.79
CA ASP A 126 1.25 -9.38 -12.21
C ASP A 126 1.16 -10.48 -13.29
N GLY A 127 1.35 -10.05 -14.53
CA GLY A 127 1.05 -10.91 -15.69
C GLY A 127 -0.41 -11.32 -15.75
N VAL A 128 -0.69 -12.61 -15.59
CA VAL A 128 -2.06 -13.16 -15.61
C VAL A 128 -2.67 -13.38 -14.22
N THR A 129 -1.90 -13.14 -13.17
CA THR A 129 -2.32 -13.41 -11.79
C THR A 129 -2.81 -12.12 -11.14
N GLN A 130 -4.05 -12.12 -10.66
CA GLN A 130 -4.52 -11.02 -9.81
C GLN A 130 -3.84 -11.11 -8.45
N ILE A 131 -3.07 -10.08 -8.10
CA ILE A 131 -2.33 -9.98 -6.83
C ILE A 131 -3.03 -9.11 -5.80
N SER A 132 -3.97 -8.25 -6.23
CA SER A 132 -4.75 -7.34 -5.38
C SER A 132 -6.07 -6.94 -6.06
N PRO A 133 -7.16 -6.73 -5.31
CA PRO A 133 -7.32 -7.15 -3.92
C PRO A 133 -7.60 -8.66 -3.79
N THR A 134 -7.40 -9.17 -2.59
CA THR A 134 -7.53 -10.60 -2.25
C THR A 134 -8.29 -10.78 -0.94
N ALA A 135 -8.61 -12.04 -0.59
CA ALA A 135 -9.19 -12.35 0.73
C ALA A 135 -8.19 -12.05 1.86
N SER A 136 -8.69 -11.61 3.00
CA SER A 136 -7.89 -11.32 4.20
C SER A 136 -8.02 -12.34 5.32
N GLU A 137 -8.93 -13.33 5.19
CA GLU A 137 -9.21 -14.33 6.22
C GLU A 137 -8.45 -15.64 5.99
N THR A 138 -7.37 -15.60 5.19
CA THR A 138 -6.50 -16.72 4.89
C THR A 138 -5.04 -16.26 4.79
N LEU A 139 -4.08 -17.18 5.00
CA LEU A 139 -2.66 -16.93 4.71
C LEU A 139 -2.33 -17.11 3.21
N ASP A 140 -3.15 -17.84 2.48
CA ASP A 140 -2.97 -18.11 1.05
C ASP A 140 -3.80 -17.12 0.21
N MET A 141 -3.64 -15.84 0.50
CA MET A 141 -4.45 -14.73 -0.01
C MET A 141 -4.57 -14.72 -1.55
N LEU A 142 -3.47 -14.99 -2.26
CA LEU A 142 -3.42 -14.98 -3.73
C LEU A 142 -4.30 -16.05 -4.39
N LEU A 143 -4.72 -17.08 -3.66
CA LEU A 143 -5.66 -18.09 -4.15
C LEU A 143 -7.11 -17.59 -4.17
N PHE A 144 -7.39 -16.44 -3.53
CA PHE A 144 -8.74 -15.92 -3.35
C PHE A 144 -8.83 -14.45 -3.76
N PRO A 145 -8.68 -14.13 -5.07
CA PRO A 145 -8.81 -12.78 -5.58
C PRO A 145 -10.24 -12.26 -5.36
N LYS A 146 -10.40 -10.94 -5.22
CA LYS A 146 -11.68 -10.28 -5.07
C LYS A 146 -12.10 -9.63 -6.40
N GLU A 147 -13.34 -9.85 -6.79
CA GLU A 147 -13.94 -9.24 -7.97
C GLU A 147 -14.41 -7.80 -7.69
N ALA A 148 -14.85 -7.11 -8.76
CA ALA A 148 -15.46 -5.79 -8.62
C ALA A 148 -16.69 -5.83 -7.71
N GLY A 149 -16.85 -4.83 -6.83
CA GLY A 149 -17.96 -4.74 -5.90
C GLY A 149 -17.58 -4.11 -4.58
N VAL A 150 -18.55 -4.03 -3.66
CA VAL A 150 -18.42 -3.38 -2.35
C VAL A 150 -18.22 -4.43 -1.26
N TYR A 151 -17.16 -4.28 -0.48
CA TYR A 151 -16.76 -5.21 0.58
C TYR A 151 -16.76 -4.54 1.94
N LYS A 152 -17.30 -5.24 2.95
CA LYS A 152 -17.27 -4.84 4.38
C LYS A 152 -16.32 -5.71 5.21
N GLN A 153 -15.90 -6.84 4.69
CA GLN A 153 -15.08 -7.83 5.39
C GLN A 153 -14.31 -8.67 4.37
N ASP A 154 -13.36 -9.45 4.82
CA ASP A 154 -12.59 -10.41 4.03
C ASP A 154 -11.99 -9.82 2.75
N ILE A 155 -11.38 -8.64 2.87
CA ILE A 155 -10.65 -7.98 1.79
C ILE A 155 -9.34 -7.44 2.30
N SER A 156 -8.29 -7.56 1.49
CA SER A 156 -6.98 -6.93 1.64
C SER A 156 -6.39 -6.65 0.26
N GLY A 157 -5.39 -5.79 0.19
CA GLY A 157 -4.75 -5.46 -1.07
C GLY A 157 -3.47 -4.67 -0.84
N ILE A 158 -2.80 -4.30 -1.93
CA ILE A 158 -1.61 -3.44 -1.90
C ILE A 158 -2.00 -1.96 -1.82
N SER A 159 -1.07 -1.13 -1.36
CA SER A 159 -1.28 0.32 -1.25
C SER A 159 -1.39 1.00 -2.62
N SER A 160 -0.68 0.51 -3.62
CA SER A 160 -0.67 1.14 -4.93
C SER A 160 -2.06 1.19 -5.56
N THR A 161 -2.52 2.36 -5.94
CA THR A 161 -3.88 2.75 -6.38
C THR A 161 -4.97 2.79 -5.30
N LEU A 162 -4.67 2.42 -4.06
CA LEU A 162 -5.64 2.55 -2.97
C LEU A 162 -5.98 4.02 -2.75
N THR A 163 -7.21 4.39 -3.04
CA THR A 163 -7.72 5.77 -2.89
C THR A 163 -8.57 5.85 -1.64
N LEU A 164 -8.11 6.61 -0.66
CA LEU A 164 -8.68 6.69 0.68
C LEU A 164 -9.35 8.05 0.91
N ARG A 165 -10.49 8.04 1.62
CA ARG A 165 -11.10 9.27 2.10
C ARG A 165 -10.21 9.88 3.19
N LYS A 166 -9.77 11.13 3.00
CA LYS A 166 -8.86 11.83 3.91
C LYS A 166 -9.41 11.86 5.34
N ALA A 167 -10.67 12.23 5.52
CA ALA A 167 -11.30 12.27 6.85
C ALA A 167 -11.24 10.91 7.57
N PHE A 168 -11.40 9.79 6.85
CA PHE A 168 -11.25 8.46 7.47
C PHE A 168 -9.83 8.22 7.98
N ILE A 169 -8.80 8.60 7.21
CA ILE A 169 -7.40 8.45 7.67
C ILE A 169 -7.15 9.32 8.90
N GLU A 170 -7.67 10.54 8.91
CA GLU A 170 -7.56 11.46 10.06
C GLU A 170 -8.28 10.90 11.29
N ASP A 171 -9.49 10.34 11.12
CA ASP A 171 -10.29 9.75 12.21
C ASP A 171 -9.60 8.55 12.87
N ILE A 172 -8.86 7.74 12.12
CA ILE A 172 -8.08 6.62 12.66
C ILE A 172 -6.72 7.04 13.23
N GLY A 173 -6.37 8.33 13.16
CA GLY A 173 -5.14 8.89 13.72
C GLY A 173 -3.92 8.87 12.79
N GLY A 174 -4.13 8.84 11.48
CA GLY A 174 -3.07 8.82 10.46
C GLY A 174 -2.56 7.41 10.16
N PHE A 175 -1.40 7.32 9.51
CA PHE A 175 -0.78 6.06 9.13
C PHE A 175 0.04 5.45 10.27
N SER A 176 -0.10 4.14 10.52
CA SER A 176 0.53 3.46 11.63
C SER A 176 2.06 3.51 11.61
N LYS A 177 2.65 3.95 12.72
CA LYS A 177 4.11 3.94 12.93
C LYS A 177 4.68 2.53 13.12
N GLU A 178 3.82 1.53 13.39
CA GLU A 178 4.25 0.14 13.52
C GLU A 178 4.60 -0.51 12.18
N PHE A 179 4.09 0.08 11.07
CA PHE A 179 4.27 -0.42 9.70
C PHE A 179 4.87 0.69 8.81
N PRO A 180 6.16 1.01 8.97
CA PRO A 180 6.77 2.14 8.25
C PRO A 180 6.92 1.87 6.74
N LEU A 181 6.95 0.61 6.31
CA LEU A 181 7.11 0.19 4.92
C LEU A 181 6.22 -1.02 4.62
N ASP A 182 6.52 -2.18 5.20
CA ASP A 182 5.83 -3.42 4.93
C ASP A 182 4.56 -3.55 5.78
N TYR A 183 3.49 -4.13 5.23
CA TYR A 183 2.21 -4.39 5.91
C TYR A 183 1.39 -3.15 6.29
N LEU A 184 1.76 -1.96 5.82
CA LEU A 184 0.96 -0.75 6.02
C LEU A 184 -0.38 -0.84 5.29
N ASP A 185 -0.38 -1.39 4.09
CA ASP A 185 -1.57 -1.69 3.29
C ASP A 185 -2.51 -2.68 4.00
N HIS A 186 -2.00 -3.81 4.47
CA HIS A 186 -2.79 -4.77 5.24
C HIS A 186 -3.39 -4.15 6.51
N TRP A 187 -2.61 -3.28 7.19
CA TRP A 187 -3.08 -2.53 8.33
C TRP A 187 -4.22 -1.58 7.95
N LEU A 188 -4.12 -0.84 6.83
CA LEU A 188 -5.17 0.05 6.34
C LEU A 188 -6.47 -0.71 6.08
N PHE A 189 -6.42 -1.82 5.35
CA PHE A 189 -7.62 -2.65 5.11
C PHE A 189 -8.20 -3.18 6.43
N SER A 190 -7.36 -3.57 7.39
CA SER A 190 -7.85 -4.00 8.70
C SER A 190 -8.54 -2.87 9.47
N GLN A 191 -8.05 -1.62 9.35
CA GLN A 191 -8.70 -0.45 9.95
C GLN A 191 -10.06 -0.14 9.31
N ILE A 192 -10.17 -0.26 7.99
CA ILE A 192 -11.45 -0.06 7.28
C ILE A 192 -12.49 -1.06 7.79
N ILE A 193 -12.13 -2.35 7.86
CA ILE A 193 -13.01 -3.42 8.35
C ILE A 193 -13.35 -3.21 9.83
N PHE A 194 -12.36 -2.92 10.66
CA PHE A 194 -12.54 -2.71 12.09
C PHE A 194 -13.50 -1.56 12.40
N ASN A 195 -13.42 -0.46 11.64
CA ASN A 195 -14.33 0.69 11.77
C ASN A 195 -15.65 0.50 10.99
N GLN A 196 -15.96 -0.73 10.55
CA GLN A 196 -17.21 -1.10 9.86
C GLN A 196 -17.44 -0.28 8.57
N LYS A 197 -16.37 0.21 7.97
CA LYS A 197 -16.39 0.93 6.71
C LYS A 197 -16.26 -0.05 5.54
N LYS A 198 -16.41 0.47 4.33
CA LYS A 198 -16.45 -0.31 3.08
C LYS A 198 -15.29 0.07 2.16
N VAL A 199 -14.86 -0.94 1.39
CA VAL A 199 -13.98 -0.78 0.23
C VAL A 199 -14.77 -1.09 -1.02
N GLU A 200 -14.67 -0.26 -2.05
CA GLU A 200 -15.19 -0.58 -3.38
C GLU A 200 -14.04 -0.97 -4.31
N VAL A 201 -14.15 -2.16 -4.88
CA VAL A 201 -13.27 -2.65 -5.93
C VAL A 201 -13.85 -2.24 -7.27
N LEU A 202 -13.17 -1.37 -7.98
CA LEU A 202 -13.60 -0.89 -9.29
C LEU A 202 -13.45 -1.97 -10.35
N ASN A 203 -14.36 -2.00 -11.33
CA ASN A 203 -14.28 -2.93 -12.44
C ASN A 203 -13.24 -2.47 -13.49
N CYS A 204 -12.01 -2.37 -13.05
CA CYS A 204 -10.88 -1.98 -13.88
C CYS A 204 -9.66 -2.83 -13.50
N GLN A 205 -8.78 -3.09 -14.49
CA GLN A 205 -7.56 -3.88 -14.33
C GLN A 205 -6.35 -2.99 -14.59
N LEU A 206 -5.35 -3.09 -13.72
CA LEU A 206 -4.06 -2.44 -13.89
C LEU A 206 -2.93 -3.45 -13.77
N ASN A 207 -1.82 -3.17 -14.41
CA ASN A 207 -0.61 -3.99 -14.32
C ASN A 207 0.37 -3.37 -13.32
N HIS A 208 1.00 -4.23 -12.54
CA HIS A 208 2.02 -3.88 -11.58
C HIS A 208 3.09 -4.96 -11.57
N GLN A 209 4.35 -4.59 -11.47
CA GLN A 209 5.44 -5.55 -11.35
C GLN A 209 5.81 -5.72 -9.88
N LEU A 210 5.59 -6.93 -9.34
CA LEU A 210 5.99 -7.20 -7.96
C LEU A 210 7.51 -7.07 -7.79
N SER A 211 7.93 -6.12 -6.96
CA SER A 211 9.33 -5.86 -6.65
C SER A 211 10.01 -6.95 -5.79
N VAL A 212 9.23 -7.82 -5.12
CA VAL A 212 9.73 -8.88 -4.24
C VAL A 212 9.18 -10.23 -4.68
N GLN A 213 9.76 -10.82 -5.73
CA GLN A 213 9.41 -12.17 -6.20
C GLN A 213 10.32 -13.25 -5.64
N ASP A 214 11.56 -12.95 -5.30
CA ASP A 214 12.54 -13.94 -4.84
C ASP A 214 13.13 -13.61 -3.46
N LEU A 215 12.81 -14.46 -2.48
CA LEU A 215 13.34 -14.34 -1.11
C LEU A 215 14.87 -14.49 -1.04
N SER A 216 15.50 -15.14 -2.03
CA SER A 216 16.95 -15.35 -2.06
C SER A 216 17.71 -14.06 -2.38
N SER A 217 17.11 -13.16 -3.14
CA SER A 217 17.70 -11.87 -3.54
C SER A 217 17.65 -10.81 -2.43
N LEU A 218 16.82 -10.99 -1.40
CA LEU A 218 16.68 -10.01 -0.31
C LEU A 218 17.95 -9.91 0.54
N SER A 219 18.29 -8.72 1.03
CA SER A 219 19.25 -8.56 2.12
C SER A 219 18.72 -9.17 3.42
N GLU A 220 19.60 -9.41 4.41
CA GLU A 220 19.15 -9.95 5.71
C GLU A 220 18.23 -8.97 6.44
N GLU A 221 18.55 -7.67 6.37
CA GLU A 221 17.76 -6.59 6.96
C GLU A 221 16.37 -6.51 6.32
N ARG A 222 16.30 -6.58 4.98
CA ARG A 222 15.03 -6.52 4.26
C ARG A 222 14.16 -7.73 4.56
N PHE A 223 14.76 -8.93 4.56
CA PHE A 223 14.08 -10.17 4.97
C PHE A 223 13.53 -10.05 6.40
N TYR A 224 14.35 -9.58 7.35
CA TYR A 224 13.92 -9.40 8.74
C TYR A 224 12.79 -8.37 8.86
N SER A 225 12.85 -7.26 8.12
CA SER A 225 11.82 -6.22 8.09
C SER A 225 10.46 -6.79 7.66
N ILE A 226 10.41 -7.45 6.50
CA ILE A 226 9.18 -8.03 5.93
C ILE A 226 8.56 -9.03 6.91
N PHE A 227 9.33 -10.02 7.36
CA PHE A 227 8.82 -11.08 8.22
C PHE A 227 8.49 -10.59 9.64
N SER A 228 9.15 -9.53 10.12
CA SER A 228 8.79 -8.88 11.39
C SER A 228 7.47 -8.15 11.31
N SER A 229 7.21 -7.47 10.19
CA SER A 229 5.96 -6.78 9.93
C SER A 229 4.81 -7.78 9.75
N GLU A 230 5.02 -8.86 8.97
CA GLU A 230 4.05 -9.96 8.84
C GLU A 230 3.70 -10.54 10.21
N TYR A 231 4.70 -10.91 10.99
CA TYR A 231 4.51 -11.52 12.30
C TYR A 231 3.75 -10.59 13.26
N ARG A 232 4.13 -9.30 13.28
CA ARG A 232 3.46 -8.28 14.10
C ARG A 232 2.01 -8.11 13.69
N PHE A 233 1.75 -7.99 12.39
CA PHE A 233 0.42 -7.80 11.85
C PHE A 233 -0.52 -8.95 12.24
N TYR A 234 -0.16 -10.18 11.92
CA TYR A 234 -1.00 -11.33 12.25
C TYR A 234 -1.19 -11.52 13.75
N LYS A 235 -0.16 -11.28 14.55
CA LYS A 235 -0.26 -11.40 16.01
C LYS A 235 -1.20 -10.37 16.61
N ALA A 236 -1.23 -9.13 16.10
CA ALA A 236 -2.01 -8.03 16.64
C ALA A 236 -3.41 -7.92 16.02
N TYR A 237 -3.53 -8.11 14.70
CA TYR A 237 -4.72 -7.76 13.91
C TYR A 237 -5.46 -8.99 13.36
N LYS A 238 -4.82 -10.16 13.28
CA LYS A 238 -5.39 -11.43 12.78
C LYS A 238 -5.03 -12.62 13.69
N PRO A 239 -5.37 -12.56 14.98
CA PRO A 239 -4.97 -13.59 15.96
C PRO A 239 -5.54 -14.98 15.62
N GLU A 240 -6.65 -15.06 14.89
CA GLU A 240 -7.24 -16.30 14.40
C GLU A 240 -6.34 -17.05 13.40
N LEU A 241 -5.55 -16.33 12.62
CA LEU A 241 -4.58 -16.90 11.66
C LEU A 241 -3.18 -17.06 12.24
N PHE A 242 -2.91 -16.47 13.40
CA PHE A 242 -1.56 -16.43 13.97
C PHE A 242 -0.97 -17.81 14.29
N CYS A 243 -1.80 -18.75 14.71
CA CYS A 243 -1.35 -20.13 14.93
C CYS A 243 -0.92 -20.81 13.62
N GLN A 244 -1.62 -20.56 12.53
CA GLN A 244 -1.26 -21.07 11.21
C GLN A 244 0.05 -20.42 10.71
N LEU A 245 0.23 -19.12 10.90
CA LEU A 245 1.46 -18.42 10.58
C LEU A 245 2.67 -19.00 11.33
N ASN A 246 2.52 -19.24 12.63
CA ASN A 246 3.60 -19.86 13.40
C ASN A 246 3.98 -21.26 12.87
N LYS A 247 3.00 -22.08 12.49
CA LYS A 247 3.25 -23.37 11.86
C LYS A 247 3.99 -23.22 10.51
N LYS A 248 3.60 -22.22 9.68
CA LYS A 248 4.28 -21.86 8.44
C LYS A 248 5.75 -21.50 8.72
N TYR A 249 6.01 -20.64 9.70
CA TYR A 249 7.36 -20.20 10.07
C TYR A 249 8.23 -21.34 10.58
N VAL A 250 7.70 -22.20 11.44
CA VAL A 250 8.43 -23.41 11.91
C VAL A 250 8.81 -24.30 10.72
N LYS A 251 7.89 -24.54 9.78
CA LYS A 251 8.20 -25.31 8.56
C LYS A 251 9.28 -24.62 7.72
N MET A 252 9.24 -23.30 7.57
CA MET A 252 10.27 -22.53 6.86
C MET A 252 11.63 -22.63 7.56
N VAL A 253 11.69 -22.52 8.88
CA VAL A 253 12.92 -22.69 9.67
C VAL A 253 13.52 -24.08 9.43
N LEU A 254 12.72 -25.14 9.52
CA LEU A 254 13.17 -26.49 9.27
C LEU A 254 13.68 -26.67 7.83
N LYS A 255 12.95 -26.14 6.84
CA LYS A 255 13.37 -26.19 5.44
C LYS A 255 14.67 -25.43 5.20
N GLY A 256 14.82 -24.23 5.76
CA GLY A 256 16.02 -23.41 5.62
C GLY A 256 17.23 -24.01 6.35
N PHE A 257 17.01 -24.73 7.45
CA PHE A 257 18.07 -25.47 8.15
C PHE A 257 18.55 -26.69 7.35
N LEU A 258 17.62 -27.44 6.75
CA LEU A 258 17.93 -28.67 6.01
C LEU A 258 18.46 -28.39 4.59
N LYS A 259 17.95 -27.33 3.93
CA LYS A 259 18.29 -26.95 2.55
C LYS A 259 18.96 -25.56 2.55
N ARG A 260 20.30 -25.53 2.58
CA ARG A 260 21.07 -24.26 2.62
C ARG A 260 20.80 -23.33 1.44
N ASP A 261 20.49 -23.88 0.27
CA ASP A 261 20.22 -23.13 -0.97
C ASP A 261 18.74 -22.70 -1.14
N SER A 262 17.94 -22.80 -0.05
CA SER A 262 16.50 -22.48 -0.13
C SER A 262 16.16 -20.97 -0.15
N GLY A 263 17.17 -20.09 -0.05
CA GLY A 263 16.96 -18.64 0.12
C GLY A 263 16.35 -18.24 1.47
N ILE A 264 15.94 -19.21 2.29
CA ILE A 264 15.29 -18.96 3.58
C ILE A 264 16.34 -18.64 4.66
N ARG A 265 16.26 -17.44 5.20
CA ARG A 265 17.12 -16.97 6.30
C ARG A 265 16.55 -17.45 7.64
N TRP A 266 16.66 -18.76 7.93
CA TRP A 266 16.01 -19.41 9.07
C TRP A 266 16.39 -18.80 10.43
N LYS A 267 17.65 -18.30 10.60
CA LYS A 267 18.09 -17.62 11.83
C LYS A 267 17.31 -16.32 12.05
N SER A 268 17.06 -15.56 10.99
CA SER A 268 16.27 -14.33 11.05
C SER A 268 14.80 -14.62 11.37
N LEU A 269 14.22 -15.72 10.85
CA LEU A 269 12.87 -16.15 11.24
C LEU A 269 12.78 -16.51 12.74
N ILE A 270 13.75 -17.23 13.28
CA ILE A 270 13.80 -17.51 14.73
C ILE A 270 13.87 -16.20 15.52
N LYS A 271 14.70 -15.25 15.09
CA LYS A 271 14.82 -13.93 15.73
C LYS A 271 13.48 -13.17 15.70
N VAL A 272 12.74 -13.24 14.58
CA VAL A 272 11.39 -12.66 14.47
C VAL A 272 10.45 -13.28 15.51
N MET A 273 10.33 -14.62 15.54
CA MET A 273 9.43 -15.33 16.45
C MET A 273 9.72 -15.06 17.93
N LEU A 274 10.99 -14.86 18.30
CA LEU A 274 11.41 -14.65 19.70
C LEU A 274 11.38 -13.17 20.12
N LYS A 275 11.67 -12.23 19.22
CA LYS A 275 11.96 -10.83 19.58
C LYS A 275 10.88 -9.84 19.18
N VAL A 276 10.00 -10.17 18.23
CA VAL A 276 8.97 -9.24 17.81
C VAL A 276 7.94 -9.06 18.92
N LYS A 277 7.99 -7.87 19.54
CA LYS A 277 6.96 -7.40 20.48
C LYS A 277 5.80 -6.82 19.68
N THR A 278 4.60 -6.98 20.18
CA THR A 278 3.41 -6.30 19.65
C THR A 278 2.90 -5.36 20.72
N ASN A 279 2.59 -4.14 20.31
CA ASN A 279 1.79 -3.24 21.13
C ASN A 279 0.33 -3.72 21.07
N LYS A 280 -0.53 -3.21 21.95
CA LYS A 280 -1.99 -3.39 21.76
C LYS A 280 -2.35 -2.77 20.41
N PRO A 281 -3.30 -3.37 19.65
CA PRO A 281 -3.72 -2.84 18.37
C PRO A 281 -4.06 -1.35 18.48
N GLU A 282 -3.40 -0.50 17.69
CA GLU A 282 -3.81 0.89 17.50
C GLU A 282 -5.18 0.87 16.82
N GLY A 283 -6.17 1.55 17.37
CA GLY A 283 -7.53 1.60 16.81
C GLY A 283 -8.65 1.09 17.72
N LYS A 284 -8.36 0.49 18.87
CA LYS A 284 -9.40 0.20 19.88
C LYS A 284 -9.68 1.42 20.76
N ARG A 285 -10.07 2.55 20.17
CA ARG A 285 -10.74 3.62 20.90
C ARG A 285 -12.23 3.52 20.63
N GLY A 286 -12.94 2.95 21.60
CA GLY A 286 -14.39 3.05 21.69
C GLY A 286 -15.16 1.76 21.48
N LEU A 287 -15.05 0.81 22.40
CA LEU A 287 -16.10 -0.09 22.87
C LEU A 287 -15.73 -0.42 24.33
N GLU A 288 -15.96 0.52 25.20
CA GLU A 288 -16.27 0.33 26.61
C GLU A 288 -17.65 0.92 26.88
#